data_90808ac9321ae5e2b0bc6e37484ba732
#
_entry.id   90808ac9321ae5e2b0bc6e37484ba732
#
_cell.length_a   1.000
_cell.length_b   1.000
_cell.length_c   1.000
_cell.angle_alpha   90.00
_cell.angle_beta   90.00
_cell.angle_gamma   90.00
#
_symmetry.space_group_name_H-M   'P 1'
#
loop_
_entity.id
_entity.type
_entity.pdbx_description
1 polymer ?
#
loop_
_entity_poly.entity_id
_entity_poly.type
_entity_poly.pdbx_seq_one_letter_code
_entity_poly.pdbx_strand_id
1 'polypeptide(L)'
;MRSLAIWMLLFAFVAGPAAARDETIDELKSRVQNAPPQDRPRPCIRIAELQLRNADKLYKAGDVEHARAAVDEIVTYSEQARDSAVETNKHLKHVEITVRKIAERLRDIKRILAIEDQPPIDQAVQRLEEVRTSLLQRMFSKDKDRDKDKNKEKK
;
A
#
# COMPACT_ATOMS: atom_id res chain seq x y z
N MET A 1 -5.26 -26.84 67.82
CA MET A 1 -5.12 -27.93 66.82
C MET A 1 -5.40 -27.33 65.45
N ARG A 2 -4.53 -27.48 64.60
CA ARG A 2 -4.02 -27.00 63.35
C ARG A 2 -5.06 -26.65 62.29
N SER A 3 -5.29 -25.35 62.04
CA SER A 3 -6.04 -24.82 60.90
C SER A 3 -5.10 -24.43 59.80
N LEU A 4 -5.11 -25.20 58.72
CA LEU A 4 -4.40 -24.88 57.49
C LEU A 4 -5.29 -23.92 56.67
N ALA A 5 -4.88 -22.62 56.62
CA ALA A 5 -5.46 -21.63 55.72
C ALA A 5 -4.89 -21.81 54.35
N ILE A 6 -5.72 -22.30 53.43
CA ILE A 6 -5.40 -22.41 52.00
C ILE A 6 -5.59 -21.04 51.39
N TRP A 7 -4.47 -20.40 51.05
CA TRP A 7 -4.43 -19.16 50.26
C TRP A 7 -4.61 -19.51 48.78
N MET A 8 -5.81 -19.34 48.27
CA MET A 8 -6.13 -19.45 46.86
C MET A 8 -5.77 -18.14 46.17
N LEU A 9 -4.59 -18.09 45.52
CA LEU A 9 -4.16 -16.98 44.67
C LEU A 9 -4.93 -17.03 43.36
N LEU A 10 -5.99 -16.21 43.28
CA LEU A 10 -6.73 -15.94 42.04
C LEU A 10 -5.85 -15.06 41.14
N PHE A 11 -5.17 -15.70 40.19
CA PHE A 11 -4.48 -15.03 39.11
C PHE A 11 -5.53 -14.55 38.10
N ALA A 12 -6.02 -13.33 38.27
CA ALA A 12 -6.87 -12.67 37.27
C ALA A 12 -6.04 -12.37 36.03
N PHE A 13 -6.14 -13.23 35.02
CA PHE A 13 -5.60 -13.01 33.67
C PHE A 13 -6.44 -11.92 33.02
N VAL A 14 -6.01 -10.67 33.15
CA VAL A 14 -6.56 -9.54 32.39
C VAL A 14 -6.07 -9.67 30.95
N ALA A 15 -6.83 -10.40 30.14
CA ALA A 15 -6.73 -10.36 28.69
C ALA A 15 -7.25 -8.98 28.24
N GLY A 16 -6.37 -7.99 28.20
CA GLY A 16 -6.66 -6.70 27.57
C GLY A 16 -7.01 -6.94 26.09
N PRO A 17 -7.98 -6.20 25.53
CA PRO A 17 -8.24 -6.28 24.10
C PRO A 17 -6.95 -5.90 23.38
N ALA A 18 -6.41 -6.82 22.58
CA ALA A 18 -5.36 -6.51 21.62
C ALA A 18 -6.00 -5.57 20.58
N ALA A 19 -6.01 -4.27 20.87
CA ALA A 19 -6.31 -3.25 19.88
C ALA A 19 -5.32 -3.50 18.74
N ALA A 20 -5.83 -3.84 17.57
CA ALA A 20 -5.04 -3.99 16.36
C ALA A 20 -4.29 -2.65 16.16
N ARG A 21 -3.02 -2.63 16.55
CA ARG A 21 -2.18 -1.45 16.46
C ARG A 21 -1.99 -1.16 14.99
N ASP A 22 -2.50 -0.03 14.53
CA ASP A 22 -2.26 0.39 13.15
C ASP A 22 -0.75 0.48 12.94
N GLU A 23 -0.27 -0.33 11.98
CA GLU A 23 1.14 -0.43 11.63
C GLU A 23 1.64 0.93 11.14
N THR A 24 2.74 1.41 11.69
CA THR A 24 3.32 2.71 11.33
C THR A 24 4.02 2.64 9.96
N ILE A 25 4.22 3.80 9.33
CA ILE A 25 4.95 3.88 8.05
C ILE A 25 6.38 3.34 8.23
N ASP A 26 7.05 3.61 9.33
CA ASP A 26 8.42 3.16 9.59
C ASP A 26 8.52 1.64 9.79
N GLU A 27 7.56 1.03 10.46
CA GLU A 27 7.44 -0.43 10.57
C GLU A 27 7.21 -1.07 9.21
N LEU A 28 6.36 -0.48 8.37
CA LEU A 28 6.12 -0.94 7.00
C LEU A 28 7.36 -0.78 6.12
N LYS A 29 8.09 0.34 6.21
CA LYS A 29 9.36 0.57 5.50
C LYS A 29 10.40 -0.49 5.87
N SER A 30 10.54 -0.77 7.16
CA SER A 30 11.42 -1.84 7.65
C SER A 30 11.01 -3.22 7.11
N ARG A 31 9.69 -3.50 7.05
CA ARG A 31 9.17 -4.73 6.46
C ARG A 31 9.49 -4.85 4.98
N VAL A 32 9.32 -3.78 4.19
CA VAL A 32 9.66 -3.77 2.75
C VAL A 32 11.13 -4.11 2.53
N GLN A 33 12.04 -3.54 3.35
CA GLN A 33 13.47 -3.79 3.24
C GLN A 33 13.84 -5.26 3.50
N ASN A 34 13.17 -5.90 4.45
CA ASN A 34 13.48 -7.27 4.89
C ASN A 34 12.62 -8.35 4.21
N ALA A 35 11.56 -7.98 3.49
CA ALA A 35 10.66 -8.93 2.85
C ALA A 35 11.25 -9.48 1.54
N PRO A 36 11.00 -10.76 1.22
CA PRO A 36 11.28 -11.29 -0.09
C PRO A 36 10.39 -10.62 -1.15
N PRO A 37 10.80 -10.61 -2.45
CA PRO A 37 10.08 -9.86 -3.50
C PRO A 37 8.57 -10.14 -3.58
N GLN A 38 8.15 -11.38 -3.40
CA GLN A 38 6.72 -11.76 -3.47
C GLN A 38 5.86 -11.17 -2.36
N ASP A 39 6.45 -10.75 -1.23
CA ASP A 39 5.73 -10.22 -0.07
C ASP A 39 5.80 -8.69 0.03
N ARG A 40 6.64 -8.04 -0.80
CA ARG A 40 6.81 -6.58 -0.83
C ARG A 40 5.60 -5.80 -1.36
N PRO A 41 4.82 -6.28 -2.34
CA PRO A 41 3.75 -5.46 -2.93
C PRO A 41 2.74 -4.95 -1.91
N ARG A 42 2.34 -5.77 -0.94
CA ARG A 42 1.34 -5.38 0.06
C ARG A 42 1.81 -4.27 1.00
N PRO A 43 2.96 -4.40 1.69
CA PRO A 43 3.43 -3.31 2.55
C PRO A 43 3.76 -2.04 1.76
N CYS A 44 4.29 -2.12 0.54
CA CYS A 44 4.51 -0.95 -0.32
C CYS A 44 3.20 -0.20 -0.60
N ILE A 45 2.16 -0.89 -1.04
CA ILE A 45 0.85 -0.28 -1.29
C ILE A 45 0.25 0.29 0.00
N ARG A 46 0.45 -0.37 1.14
CA ARG A 46 -0.01 0.15 2.42
C ARG A 46 0.67 1.46 2.81
N ILE A 47 1.98 1.59 2.54
CA ILE A 47 2.71 2.85 2.73
C ILE A 47 2.12 3.94 1.83
N ALA A 48 1.89 3.65 0.54
CA ALA A 48 1.31 4.62 -0.39
C ALA A 48 -0.09 5.09 0.06
N GLU A 49 -0.94 4.21 0.57
CA GLU A 49 -2.25 4.58 1.14
C GLU A 49 -2.14 5.44 2.40
N LEU A 50 -1.17 5.14 3.27
CA LEU A 50 -0.92 5.95 4.48
C LEU A 50 -0.41 7.33 4.11
N GLN A 51 0.52 7.42 3.17
CA GLN A 51 1.06 8.69 2.68
C GLN A 51 0.01 9.52 1.95
N LEU A 52 -0.93 8.89 1.23
CA LEU A 52 -2.06 9.62 0.65
C LEU A 52 -2.92 10.32 1.71
N ARG A 53 -3.22 9.62 2.82
CA ARG A 53 -3.95 10.23 3.94
C ARG A 53 -3.15 11.34 4.61
N ASN A 54 -1.83 11.18 4.71
CA ASN A 54 -0.94 12.18 5.25
C ASN A 54 -0.88 13.42 4.36
N ALA A 55 -0.70 13.25 3.05
CA ALA A 55 -0.71 14.34 2.06
C ALA A 55 -2.01 15.15 2.11
N ASP A 56 -3.18 14.49 2.16
CA ASP A 56 -4.50 15.16 2.28
C ASP A 56 -4.58 16.04 3.54
N LYS A 57 -4.08 15.54 4.68
CA LYS A 57 -4.03 16.31 5.94
C LYS A 57 -3.09 17.50 5.85
N LEU A 58 -1.89 17.30 5.30
CA LEU A 58 -0.86 18.33 5.19
C LEU A 58 -1.30 19.46 4.23
N TYR A 59 -1.87 19.13 3.08
CA TYR A 59 -2.43 20.15 2.18
C TYR A 59 -3.55 20.96 2.85
N LYS A 60 -4.46 20.32 3.60
CA LYS A 60 -5.50 21.01 4.36
C LYS A 60 -4.95 21.90 5.47
N ALA A 61 -3.81 21.55 6.04
CA ALA A 61 -3.11 22.35 7.05
C ALA A 61 -2.27 23.48 6.44
N GLY A 62 -2.13 23.55 5.10
CA GLY A 62 -1.27 24.51 4.42
C GLY A 62 0.21 24.17 4.43
N ASP A 63 0.57 22.96 4.86
CA ASP A 63 1.95 22.46 4.87
C ASP A 63 2.28 21.79 3.54
N VAL A 64 2.46 22.63 2.52
CA VAL A 64 2.64 22.21 1.12
C VAL A 64 3.95 21.45 0.91
N GLU A 65 5.01 21.81 1.62
CA GLU A 65 6.33 21.18 1.46
C GLU A 65 6.29 19.72 1.91
N HIS A 66 5.81 19.46 3.11
CA HIS A 66 5.68 18.08 3.61
C HIS A 66 4.62 17.28 2.84
N ALA A 67 3.57 17.96 2.35
CA ALA A 67 2.58 17.31 1.49
C ALA A 67 3.19 16.80 0.18
N ARG A 68 4.06 17.59 -0.46
CA ARG A 68 4.80 17.19 -1.66
C ARG A 68 5.70 15.99 -1.39
N ALA A 69 6.45 16.01 -0.28
CA ALA A 69 7.27 14.86 0.12
C ALA A 69 6.44 13.58 0.32
N ALA A 70 5.25 13.70 0.92
CA ALA A 70 4.34 12.57 1.06
C ALA A 70 3.83 12.07 -0.31
N VAL A 71 3.55 12.95 -1.26
CA VAL A 71 3.16 12.60 -2.64
C VAL A 71 4.29 11.87 -3.37
N ASP A 72 5.53 12.29 -3.22
CA ASP A 72 6.69 11.60 -3.79
C ASP A 72 6.85 10.18 -3.24
N GLU A 73 6.62 9.99 -1.94
CA GLU A 73 6.62 8.65 -1.34
C GLU A 73 5.46 7.77 -1.87
N ILE A 74 4.27 8.32 -2.12
CA ILE A 74 3.17 7.58 -2.77
C ILE A 74 3.64 6.97 -4.09
N VAL A 75 4.28 7.77 -4.93
CA VAL A 75 4.77 7.31 -6.24
C VAL A 75 5.86 6.26 -6.07
N THR A 76 6.86 6.54 -5.25
CA THR A 76 8.00 5.64 -5.00
C THR A 76 7.53 4.25 -4.55
N TYR A 77 6.65 4.17 -3.58
CA TYR A 77 6.16 2.88 -3.07
C TYR A 77 5.17 2.19 -4.00
N SER A 78 4.43 2.94 -4.82
CA SER A 78 3.59 2.36 -5.88
C SER A 78 4.43 1.73 -6.98
N GLU A 79 5.54 2.34 -7.37
CA GLU A 79 6.51 1.78 -8.33
C GLU A 79 7.20 0.52 -7.78
N GLN A 80 7.66 0.54 -6.55
CA GLN A 80 8.24 -0.64 -5.90
C GLN A 80 7.23 -1.81 -5.80
N ALA A 81 5.96 -1.50 -5.52
CA ALA A 81 4.90 -2.50 -5.50
C ALA A 81 4.68 -3.11 -6.88
N ARG A 82 4.65 -2.28 -7.95
CA ARG A 82 4.58 -2.74 -9.34
C ARG A 82 5.75 -3.64 -9.69
N ASP A 83 6.97 -3.21 -9.43
CA ASP A 83 8.18 -3.96 -9.80
C ASP A 83 8.18 -5.35 -9.17
N SER A 84 7.92 -5.43 -7.88
CA SER A 84 7.82 -6.70 -7.17
C SER A 84 6.65 -7.57 -7.63
N ALA A 85 5.50 -6.95 -7.96
CA ALA A 85 4.33 -7.67 -8.46
C ALA A 85 4.55 -8.21 -9.88
N VAL A 86 5.20 -7.45 -10.76
CA VAL A 86 5.55 -7.84 -12.14
C VAL A 86 6.60 -8.95 -12.13
N GLU A 87 7.65 -8.81 -11.33
CA GLU A 87 8.71 -9.81 -11.18
C GLU A 87 8.15 -11.17 -10.72
N THR A 88 7.30 -11.16 -9.71
CA THR A 88 6.80 -12.38 -9.08
C THR A 88 5.48 -12.89 -9.63
N ASN A 89 4.81 -12.13 -10.51
CA ASN A 89 3.44 -12.38 -10.98
C ASN A 89 2.40 -12.50 -9.85
N LYS A 90 2.69 -11.93 -8.67
CA LYS A 90 1.80 -11.95 -7.51
C LYS A 90 1.21 -10.57 -7.25
N HIS A 91 -0.03 -10.54 -6.75
CA HIS A 91 -0.71 -9.31 -6.32
C HIS A 91 -0.97 -8.26 -7.42
N LEU A 92 -0.74 -8.55 -8.71
CA LEU A 92 -0.91 -7.62 -9.84
C LEU A 92 -2.26 -6.86 -9.78
N LYS A 93 -3.37 -7.61 -9.70
CA LYS A 93 -4.72 -7.02 -9.63
C LYS A 93 -4.93 -6.16 -8.39
N HIS A 94 -4.41 -6.59 -7.24
CA HIS A 94 -4.54 -5.82 -5.99
C HIS A 94 -3.80 -4.49 -6.08
N VAL A 95 -2.55 -4.51 -6.57
CA VAL A 95 -1.73 -3.30 -6.76
C VAL A 95 -2.41 -2.36 -7.78
N GLU A 96 -2.89 -2.89 -8.93
CA GLU A 96 -3.58 -2.09 -9.95
C GLU A 96 -4.79 -1.35 -9.38
N ILE A 97 -5.68 -2.08 -8.70
CA ILE A 97 -6.90 -1.49 -8.13
C ILE A 97 -6.56 -0.38 -7.12
N THR A 98 -5.54 -0.61 -6.28
CA THR A 98 -5.18 0.37 -5.25
C THR A 98 -4.50 1.60 -5.86
N VAL A 99 -3.57 1.41 -6.81
CA VAL A 99 -2.92 2.52 -7.54
C VAL A 99 -3.95 3.38 -8.26
N ARG A 100 -4.94 2.78 -8.92
CA ARG A 100 -6.04 3.51 -9.56
C ARG A 100 -6.81 4.39 -8.55
N LYS A 101 -7.19 3.83 -7.41
CA LYS A 101 -7.87 4.59 -6.35
C LYS A 101 -7.01 5.72 -5.78
N ILE A 102 -5.72 5.51 -5.63
CA ILE A 102 -4.77 6.54 -5.18
C ILE A 102 -4.72 7.67 -6.20
N ALA A 103 -4.59 7.37 -7.49
CA ALA A 103 -4.58 8.37 -8.56
C ALA A 103 -5.89 9.17 -8.62
N GLU A 104 -7.05 8.50 -8.48
CA GLU A 104 -8.36 9.18 -8.38
C GLU A 104 -8.40 10.14 -7.18
N ARG A 105 -7.94 9.70 -6.02
CA ARG A 105 -7.94 10.55 -4.82
C ARG A 105 -6.96 11.72 -4.91
N LEU A 106 -5.80 11.56 -5.54
CA LEU A 106 -4.89 12.67 -5.82
C LEU A 106 -5.52 13.72 -6.74
N ARG A 107 -6.30 13.31 -7.75
CA ARG A 107 -7.07 14.24 -8.59
C ARG A 107 -8.11 15.02 -7.78
N ASP A 108 -8.75 14.40 -6.79
CA ASP A 108 -9.68 15.10 -5.91
C ASP A 108 -8.96 16.14 -5.04
N ILE A 109 -7.81 15.78 -4.46
CA ILE A 109 -6.96 16.71 -3.71
C ILE A 109 -6.54 17.89 -4.59
N LYS A 110 -6.11 17.63 -5.82
CA LYS A 110 -5.72 18.67 -6.78
C LYS A 110 -6.80 19.75 -6.96
N ARG A 111 -8.09 19.37 -7.03
CA ARG A 111 -9.19 20.31 -7.28
C ARG A 111 -9.34 21.41 -6.24
N ILE A 112 -8.84 21.19 -5.03
CA ILE A 112 -8.93 22.15 -3.92
C ILE A 112 -7.63 22.93 -3.68
N LEU A 113 -6.59 22.65 -4.46
CA LEU A 113 -5.28 23.31 -4.33
C LEU A 113 -5.20 24.57 -5.21
N ALA A 114 -4.36 25.51 -4.76
CA ALA A 114 -3.94 26.65 -5.58
C ALA A 114 -3.23 26.14 -6.87
N ILE A 115 -3.32 26.91 -7.94
CA ILE A 115 -2.81 26.51 -9.26
C ILE A 115 -1.32 26.20 -9.20
N GLU A 116 -0.56 26.97 -8.44
CA GLU A 116 0.89 26.81 -8.22
C GLU A 116 1.27 25.51 -7.52
N ASP A 117 0.36 24.88 -6.78
CA ASP A 117 0.59 23.65 -6.04
C ASP A 117 0.10 22.38 -6.77
N GLN A 118 -0.56 22.55 -7.92
CA GLN A 118 -1.09 21.45 -8.71
C GLN A 118 -0.05 20.62 -9.49
N PRO A 119 1.02 21.19 -10.05
CA PRO A 119 1.96 20.46 -10.92
C PRO A 119 2.57 19.20 -10.29
N PRO A 120 2.99 19.18 -9.02
CA PRO A 120 3.48 17.95 -8.38
C PRO A 120 2.45 16.82 -8.34
N ILE A 121 1.17 17.16 -8.11
CA ILE A 121 0.07 16.17 -8.14
C ILE A 121 -0.13 15.64 -9.56
N ASP A 122 -0.09 16.49 -10.59
CA ASP A 122 -0.23 16.05 -11.99
C ASP A 122 0.87 15.07 -12.39
N GLN A 123 2.12 15.37 -12.03
CA GLN A 123 3.26 14.48 -12.26
C GLN A 123 3.09 13.14 -11.53
N ALA A 124 2.66 13.17 -10.28
CA ALA A 124 2.40 11.96 -9.50
C ALA A 124 1.30 11.11 -10.14
N VAL A 125 0.19 11.71 -10.54
CA VAL A 125 -0.92 11.02 -11.21
C VAL A 125 -0.45 10.39 -12.52
N GLN A 126 0.33 11.09 -13.34
CA GLN A 126 0.88 10.55 -14.58
C GLN A 126 1.74 9.31 -14.30
N ARG A 127 2.65 9.36 -13.35
CA ARG A 127 3.49 8.21 -12.98
C ARG A 127 2.67 7.03 -12.45
N LEU A 128 1.63 7.27 -11.69
CA LEU A 128 0.71 6.22 -11.22
C LEU A 128 -0.08 5.58 -12.38
N GLU A 129 -0.46 6.32 -13.40
CA GLU A 129 -1.07 5.75 -14.61
C GLU A 129 -0.08 4.90 -15.42
N GLU A 130 1.21 5.26 -15.46
CA GLU A 130 2.26 4.43 -16.05
C GLU A 130 2.44 3.12 -15.26
N VAL A 131 2.46 3.19 -13.92
CA VAL A 131 2.46 2.02 -13.04
C VAL A 131 1.28 1.10 -13.36
N ARG A 132 0.08 1.67 -13.46
CA ARG A 132 -1.16 0.95 -13.79
C ARG A 132 -1.08 0.29 -15.17
N THR A 133 -0.62 1.01 -16.17
CA THR A 133 -0.46 0.49 -17.54
C THR A 133 0.47 -0.73 -17.58
N SER A 134 1.60 -0.66 -16.89
CA SER A 134 2.55 -1.77 -16.76
C SER A 134 1.92 -3.01 -16.12
N LEU A 135 1.16 -2.84 -15.05
CA LEU A 135 0.45 -3.92 -14.37
C LEU A 135 -0.60 -4.59 -15.28
N LEU A 136 -1.39 -3.78 -15.98
CA LEU A 136 -2.40 -4.28 -16.94
C LEU A 136 -1.75 -5.05 -18.08
N GLN A 137 -0.68 -4.53 -18.68
CA GLN A 137 0.07 -5.23 -19.72
C GLN A 137 0.56 -6.60 -19.24
N ARG A 138 1.07 -6.67 -18.00
CA ARG A 138 1.53 -7.94 -17.43
C ARG A 138 0.39 -8.93 -17.18
N MET A 139 -0.77 -8.47 -16.72
CA MET A 139 -1.95 -9.32 -16.51
C MET A 139 -2.46 -9.89 -17.85
N PHE A 140 -2.57 -9.06 -18.88
CA PHE A 140 -3.07 -9.51 -20.21
C PHE A 140 -2.09 -10.41 -20.97
N SER A 141 -0.78 -10.22 -20.80
CA SER A 141 0.22 -11.13 -21.38
C SER A 141 0.09 -12.54 -20.81
N LYS A 142 -0.15 -12.64 -19.52
CA LYS A 142 -0.32 -13.92 -18.83
C LYS A 142 -1.57 -14.68 -19.28
N ASP A 143 -2.67 -13.98 -19.55
CA ASP A 143 -3.90 -14.62 -20.03
C ASP A 143 -3.72 -15.20 -21.45
N LYS A 144 -3.00 -14.51 -22.34
CA LYS A 144 -2.67 -15.02 -23.68
C LYS A 144 -1.81 -16.29 -23.63
N ASP A 145 -0.88 -16.41 -22.72
CA ASP A 145 -0.04 -17.60 -22.60
C ASP A 145 -0.84 -18.80 -22.06
N ARG A 146 -1.74 -18.57 -21.12
CA ARG A 146 -2.66 -19.61 -20.62
C ARG A 146 -3.60 -20.16 -21.69
N ASP A 147 -4.12 -19.31 -22.58
CA ASP A 147 -5.02 -19.73 -23.64
C ASP A 147 -4.29 -20.52 -24.73
N LYS A 148 -3.01 -20.20 -24.98
CA LYS A 148 -2.16 -20.99 -25.91
C LYS A 148 -1.87 -22.39 -25.37
N ASP A 149 -1.61 -22.53 -24.09
CA ASP A 149 -1.34 -23.84 -23.48
C ASP A 149 -2.58 -24.73 -23.47
N LYS A 150 -3.76 -24.19 -23.13
CA LYS A 150 -5.03 -24.91 -23.20
C LYS A 150 -5.40 -25.37 -24.59
N ASN A 151 -4.97 -24.66 -25.64
CA ASN A 151 -5.25 -25.02 -27.04
C ASN A 151 -4.27 -26.07 -27.58
N LYS A 152 -3.09 -26.23 -26.94
CA LYS A 152 -2.12 -27.29 -27.27
C LYS A 152 -2.51 -28.65 -26.65
N GLU A 153 -3.15 -28.66 -25.47
CA GLU A 153 -3.61 -29.89 -24.85
C GLU A 153 -4.86 -30.51 -25.49
N LYS A 154 -5.57 -29.76 -26.34
CA LYS A 154 -6.77 -30.22 -27.04
C LYS A 154 -6.51 -30.76 -28.48
N LYS A 155 -5.26 -30.82 -28.92
CA LYS A 155 -4.84 -31.40 -30.17
C LYS A 155 -4.07 -32.68 -29.97
#